data_600c8c5a19ccf437cfedaa82ece9e143
#
_entry.id   600c8c5a19ccf437cfedaa82ece9e143
#
_cell.length_a   1.000
_cell.length_b   1.000
_cell.length_c   1.000
_cell.angle_alpha   90.00
_cell.angle_beta   90.00
_cell.angle_gamma   90.00
#
_symmetry.space_group_name_H-M   'P 1'
#
loop_
_entity.id
_entity.type
_entity.pdbx_description
1 polymer ?
#
loop_
_entity_poly.entity_id
_entity_poly.type
_entity_poly.pdbx_seq_one_letter_code
_entity_poly.pdbx_strand_id
1 'polypeptide(L)'
;MGIGSVTEDQPREFSVAVDVPDDIEPGTYDLDVELRYSYRSFQGGAPIGSSANERTRVITEEVEIEVKDRARFAVVGVDADAQIGDSGTLAVDVENTGSEPAYRADVGLTSTASGLTFGGADSSTARLGELAPGETSTVTYDVTVVPDSPVREYAINADVRFEDPEGISRTDEDLSFGVFPQAEQEFTIDDVSSDLRV
;
A
#
# COMPACT_ATOMS: atom_id res chain seq x y z
N MET A 1 -18.75 4.39 -20.64
CA MET A 1 -19.73 4.74 -19.58
C MET A 1 -20.84 5.56 -20.19
N GLY A 2 -22.14 5.32 -19.86
CA GLY A 2 -23.30 6.10 -20.36
C GLY A 2 -23.96 6.82 -19.19
N ILE A 3 -24.10 8.14 -19.28
CA ILE A 3 -24.68 8.98 -18.21
C ILE A 3 -26.19 9.23 -18.38
N GLY A 4 -26.79 8.65 -19.41
CA GLY A 4 -28.23 8.82 -19.69
C GLY A 4 -28.58 10.18 -20.29
N SER A 5 -29.87 10.58 -20.15
CA SER A 5 -30.34 11.87 -20.66
C SER A 5 -30.03 13.00 -19.69
N VAL A 6 -29.50 14.10 -20.23
CA VAL A 6 -29.20 15.34 -19.51
C VAL A 6 -30.06 16.46 -20.07
N THR A 7 -30.66 17.27 -19.20
CA THR A 7 -31.43 18.47 -19.58
C THR A 7 -30.96 19.64 -18.72
N GLU A 8 -31.27 20.87 -19.15
CA GLU A 8 -30.86 22.09 -18.43
C GLU A 8 -31.38 22.10 -16.97
N ASP A 9 -32.60 21.54 -16.74
CA ASP A 9 -33.21 21.48 -15.41
C ASP A 9 -32.83 20.22 -14.60
N GLN A 10 -32.09 19.27 -15.20
CA GLN A 10 -31.68 18.01 -14.57
C GLN A 10 -30.22 17.67 -14.91
N PRO A 11 -29.28 18.35 -14.26
CA PRO A 11 -27.88 17.99 -14.40
C PRO A 11 -27.61 16.57 -13.87
N ARG A 12 -26.61 15.92 -14.40
CA ARG A 12 -26.15 14.60 -13.97
C ARG A 12 -24.71 14.68 -13.52
N GLU A 13 -24.48 14.12 -12.37
CA GLU A 13 -23.12 13.89 -11.86
C GLU A 13 -22.66 12.48 -12.21
N PHE A 14 -21.39 12.35 -12.53
CA PHE A 14 -20.75 11.06 -12.74
C PHE A 14 -19.34 11.10 -12.12
N SER A 15 -18.91 9.95 -11.64
CA SER A 15 -17.57 9.78 -11.09
C SER A 15 -16.74 8.90 -12.02
N VAL A 16 -15.51 9.28 -12.22
CA VAL A 16 -14.50 8.51 -12.96
C VAL A 16 -13.38 8.18 -12.00
N ALA A 17 -13.02 6.91 -11.89
CA ALA A 17 -11.80 6.52 -11.21
C ALA A 17 -10.63 6.78 -12.15
N VAL A 18 -9.60 7.44 -11.64
CA VAL A 18 -8.34 7.68 -12.35
C VAL A 18 -7.27 6.92 -11.57
N ASP A 19 -6.59 6.00 -12.24
CA ASP A 19 -5.42 5.34 -11.68
C ASP A 19 -4.22 6.28 -11.83
N VAL A 20 -3.63 6.65 -10.71
CA VAL A 20 -2.43 7.50 -10.65
C VAL A 20 -1.23 6.56 -10.51
N PRO A 21 -0.26 6.56 -11.45
CA PRO A 21 0.95 5.77 -11.35
C PRO A 21 1.73 6.10 -10.07
N ASP A 22 2.41 5.09 -9.51
CA ASP A 22 3.15 5.26 -8.26
C ASP A 22 4.39 6.15 -8.39
N ASP A 23 4.93 6.28 -9.59
CA ASP A 23 6.11 7.07 -9.93
C ASP A 23 5.78 8.47 -10.48
N ILE A 24 4.51 8.90 -10.46
CA ILE A 24 4.14 10.24 -10.90
C ILE A 24 4.64 11.29 -9.90
N GLU A 25 5.25 12.34 -10.41
CA GLU A 25 5.67 13.46 -9.58
C GLU A 25 4.46 14.29 -9.12
N PRO A 26 4.51 14.89 -7.92
CA PRO A 26 3.50 15.86 -7.50
C PRO A 26 3.42 17.04 -8.45
N GLY A 27 2.19 17.48 -8.73
CA GLY A 27 1.96 18.58 -9.66
C GLY A 27 0.56 18.62 -10.20
N THR A 28 0.33 19.53 -11.12
CA THR A 28 -0.94 19.69 -11.79
C THR A 28 -0.87 19.03 -13.16
N TYR A 29 -1.87 18.21 -13.48
CA TYR A 29 -2.00 17.46 -14.73
C TYR A 29 -3.33 17.74 -15.37
N ASP A 30 -3.32 17.94 -16.69
CA ASP A 30 -4.53 18.14 -17.45
C ASP A 30 -5.05 16.80 -17.99
N LEU A 31 -6.32 16.52 -17.72
CA LEU A 31 -7.03 15.36 -18.20
C LEU A 31 -8.08 15.75 -19.23
N ASP A 32 -7.93 15.27 -20.45
CA ASP A 32 -8.92 15.45 -21.52
C ASP A 32 -10.13 14.52 -21.28
N VAL A 33 -11.29 15.09 -21.05
CA VAL A 33 -12.56 14.37 -20.93
C VAL A 33 -13.36 14.55 -22.22
N GLU A 34 -13.49 13.47 -23.00
CA GLU A 34 -14.32 13.46 -24.20
C GLU A 34 -15.78 13.14 -23.84
N LEU A 35 -16.66 14.09 -24.09
CA LEU A 35 -18.10 13.94 -23.91
C LEU A 35 -18.79 13.78 -25.28
N ARG A 36 -19.39 12.61 -25.50
CA ARG A 36 -20.15 12.33 -26.70
C ARG A 36 -21.63 12.28 -26.38
N TYR A 37 -22.43 13.13 -27.04
CA TYR A 37 -23.86 13.17 -26.83
C TYR A 37 -24.63 13.33 -28.12
N SER A 38 -25.87 12.82 -28.12
CA SER A 38 -26.82 13.00 -29.22
C SER A 38 -27.93 13.95 -28.78
N TYR A 39 -28.31 14.85 -29.65
CA TYR A 39 -29.41 15.77 -29.41
C TYR A 39 -30.33 15.85 -30.63
N ARG A 40 -31.60 16.19 -30.40
CA ARG A 40 -32.57 16.41 -31.45
C ARG A 40 -32.70 17.89 -31.73
N SER A 41 -32.42 18.29 -33.00
CA SER A 41 -32.67 19.64 -33.45
C SER A 41 -33.98 19.68 -34.27
N PHE A 42 -34.86 20.61 -33.91
CA PHE A 42 -36.07 20.87 -34.68
C PHE A 42 -35.79 22.03 -35.65
N GLN A 43 -35.92 21.79 -36.94
CA GLN A 43 -35.99 22.86 -37.94
C GLN A 43 -37.42 22.88 -38.46
N GLY A 44 -38.17 23.95 -38.15
CA GLY A 44 -39.51 24.07 -38.66
C GLY A 44 -40.21 25.35 -38.28
N GLY A 45 -40.58 26.11 -39.25
CA GLY A 45 -41.64 27.12 -39.19
C GLY A 45 -42.74 26.65 -40.12
N ALA A 46 -43.86 26.10 -39.53
CA ALA A 46 -45.19 25.91 -40.07
C ALA A 46 -45.75 24.48 -39.95
N PRO A 47 -47.06 24.26 -39.93
CA PRO A 47 -47.72 23.19 -39.18
C PRO A 47 -47.82 21.82 -39.86
N ILE A 48 -46.95 21.48 -40.80
CA ILE A 48 -47.01 20.18 -41.48
C ILE A 48 -45.61 19.63 -41.69
N GLY A 49 -45.20 18.69 -40.82
CA GLY A 49 -44.00 17.87 -41.00
C GLY A 49 -42.76 18.38 -40.27
N SER A 50 -42.73 18.28 -38.94
CA SER A 50 -41.48 18.45 -38.18
C SER A 50 -40.62 17.19 -38.32
N SER A 51 -39.55 17.23 -39.07
CA SER A 51 -38.53 16.18 -39.03
C SER A 51 -37.58 16.48 -37.88
N ALA A 52 -37.57 15.63 -36.90
CA ALA A 52 -36.52 15.66 -35.86
C ALA A 52 -35.26 15.00 -36.41
N ASN A 53 -34.21 15.78 -36.57
CA ASN A 53 -32.90 15.23 -36.93
C ASN A 53 -32.08 14.99 -35.68
N GLU A 54 -31.71 13.75 -35.44
CA GLU A 54 -30.76 13.38 -34.41
C GLU A 54 -29.35 13.72 -34.89
N ARG A 55 -28.63 14.46 -34.09
CA ARG A 55 -27.25 14.85 -34.34
C ARG A 55 -26.39 14.42 -33.16
N THR A 56 -25.22 13.89 -33.48
CA THR A 56 -24.19 13.57 -32.48
C THR A 56 -23.15 14.67 -32.44
N ARG A 57 -22.74 15.07 -31.27
CA ARG A 57 -21.67 16.00 -31.00
C ARG A 57 -20.67 15.38 -30.03
N VAL A 58 -19.41 15.67 -30.27
CA VAL A 58 -18.31 15.35 -29.37
C VAL A 58 -17.72 16.67 -28.92
N ILE A 59 -17.53 16.82 -27.64
CA ILE A 59 -16.80 17.94 -27.03
C ILE A 59 -15.72 17.35 -26.15
N THR A 60 -14.55 17.98 -26.13
CA THR A 60 -13.46 17.66 -25.22
C THR A 60 -13.37 18.80 -24.23
N GLU A 61 -13.39 18.48 -22.96
CA GLU A 61 -13.19 19.39 -21.85
C GLU A 61 -11.91 18.97 -21.12
N GLU A 62 -11.07 19.95 -20.84
CA GLU A 62 -9.85 19.78 -20.08
C GLU A 62 -10.17 19.95 -18.60
N VAL A 63 -9.82 18.95 -17.80
CA VAL A 63 -10.02 18.94 -16.35
C VAL A 63 -8.67 18.88 -15.67
N GLU A 64 -8.37 19.86 -14.86
CA GLU A 64 -7.15 19.96 -14.09
C GLU A 64 -7.23 19.03 -12.87
N ILE A 65 -6.22 18.15 -12.70
CA ILE A 65 -6.07 17.23 -11.57
C ILE A 65 -4.79 17.60 -10.83
N GLU A 66 -4.89 17.86 -9.54
CA GLU A 66 -3.75 18.07 -8.65
C GLU A 66 -3.32 16.74 -8.04
N VAL A 67 -2.10 16.28 -8.37
CA VAL A 67 -1.41 15.20 -7.69
C VAL A 67 -0.61 15.80 -6.56
N LYS A 68 -1.01 15.49 -5.33
CA LYS A 68 -0.38 16.02 -4.12
C LYS A 68 0.82 15.22 -3.71
N ASP A 69 1.75 15.91 -3.06
CA ASP A 69 2.83 15.30 -2.31
C ASP A 69 2.29 14.32 -1.26
N ARG A 70 3.02 13.26 -0.99
CA ARG A 70 2.74 12.36 0.13
C ARG A 70 3.98 11.60 0.55
N ALA A 71 4.00 11.16 1.79
CA ALA A 71 4.97 10.16 2.25
C ALA A 71 4.61 8.79 1.64
N ARG A 72 5.64 8.03 1.26
CA ARG A 72 5.59 6.65 0.77
C ARG A 72 6.71 5.88 1.43
N PHE A 73 6.55 4.59 1.59
CA PHE A 73 7.54 3.80 2.29
C PHE A 73 8.03 2.62 1.46
N ALA A 74 9.27 2.24 1.71
CA ALA A 74 9.86 1.02 1.19
C ALA A 74 10.62 0.30 2.30
N VAL A 75 10.58 -1.01 2.31
CA VAL A 75 11.47 -1.83 3.13
C VAL A 75 12.78 -1.98 2.37
N VAL A 76 13.85 -1.36 2.89
CA VAL A 76 15.17 -1.31 2.24
C VAL A 76 16.17 -2.26 2.86
N GLY A 77 15.89 -2.80 4.05
CA GLY A 77 16.72 -3.79 4.74
C GLY A 77 15.90 -4.68 5.65
N VAL A 78 16.29 -5.95 5.74
CA VAL A 78 15.69 -6.93 6.67
C VAL A 78 16.82 -7.77 7.24
N ASP A 79 16.96 -7.79 8.55
CA ASP A 79 17.90 -8.63 9.28
C ASP A 79 17.14 -9.46 10.31
N ALA A 80 17.19 -10.78 10.17
CA ALA A 80 16.49 -11.71 11.03
C ALA A 80 17.46 -12.63 11.77
N ASP A 81 17.55 -12.46 13.09
CA ASP A 81 18.19 -13.42 13.98
C ASP A 81 17.10 -14.34 14.56
N ALA A 82 16.54 -15.17 13.69
CA ALA A 82 15.46 -16.09 14.01
C ALA A 82 15.85 -17.52 13.62
N GLN A 83 15.66 -18.45 14.55
CA GLN A 83 15.98 -19.86 14.36
C GLN A 83 14.70 -20.70 14.50
N ILE A 84 14.62 -21.81 13.71
CA ILE A 84 13.50 -22.73 13.82
C ILE A 84 13.49 -23.35 15.23
N GLY A 85 12.32 -23.34 15.86
CA GLY A 85 12.11 -23.82 17.22
C GLY A 85 12.48 -22.84 18.32
N ASP A 86 12.90 -21.61 18.00
CA ASP A 86 13.33 -20.63 18.97
C ASP A 86 12.73 -19.23 18.69
N SER A 87 12.97 -18.32 19.63
CA SER A 87 12.65 -16.90 19.50
C SER A 87 13.90 -16.11 19.17
N GLY A 88 13.73 -15.08 18.38
CA GLY A 88 14.81 -14.17 18.00
C GLY A 88 14.28 -12.78 17.71
N THR A 89 15.06 -11.99 16.99
CA THR A 89 14.73 -10.63 16.63
C THR A 89 14.66 -10.46 15.10
N LEU A 90 13.77 -9.59 14.67
CA LEU A 90 13.63 -9.16 13.29
C LEU A 90 13.80 -7.64 13.26
N ALA A 91 14.89 -7.17 12.64
CA ALA A 91 15.12 -5.75 12.36
C ALA A 91 14.68 -5.44 10.92
N VAL A 92 13.92 -4.38 10.77
CA VAL A 92 13.38 -3.92 9.48
C VAL A 92 13.75 -2.46 9.28
N ASP A 93 14.45 -2.18 8.20
CA ASP A 93 14.81 -0.83 7.78
C ASP A 93 13.74 -0.31 6.83
N VAL A 94 13.09 0.78 7.22
CA VAL A 94 12.01 1.43 6.47
C VAL A 94 12.50 2.81 6.04
N GLU A 95 12.42 3.10 4.75
CA GLU A 95 12.76 4.39 4.15
C GLU A 95 11.49 5.11 3.71
N ASN A 96 11.43 6.42 3.96
CA ASN A 96 10.42 7.27 3.34
C ASN A 96 10.89 7.66 1.94
N THR A 97 10.40 6.98 0.93
CA THR A 97 10.70 7.23 -0.50
C THR A 97 9.81 8.31 -1.12
N GLY A 98 8.87 8.86 -0.35
CA GLY A 98 7.97 9.92 -0.78
C GLY A 98 8.61 11.30 -0.71
N SER A 99 7.81 12.32 -1.03
CA SER A 99 8.22 13.72 -1.10
C SER A 99 7.84 14.54 0.14
N GLU A 100 6.98 13.99 1.02
CA GLU A 100 6.58 14.64 2.27
C GLU A 100 7.08 13.89 3.51
N PRO A 101 7.31 14.61 4.63
CA PRO A 101 7.61 13.97 5.89
C PRO A 101 6.40 13.23 6.45
N ALA A 102 6.67 12.11 7.13
CA ALA A 102 5.70 11.36 7.90
C ALA A 102 5.91 11.60 9.40
N TYR A 103 4.84 11.87 10.12
CA TYR A 103 4.87 12.10 11.56
C TYR A 103 4.18 10.95 12.29
N ARG A 104 4.66 10.64 13.50
CA ARG A 104 4.08 9.60 14.36
C ARG A 104 3.86 8.26 13.66
N ALA A 105 4.79 7.92 12.78
CA ALA A 105 4.69 6.70 12.01
C ALA A 105 4.83 5.47 12.90
N ASP A 106 3.97 4.48 12.65
CA ASP A 106 3.98 3.16 13.26
C ASP A 106 4.01 2.12 12.13
N VAL A 107 4.85 1.10 12.26
CA VAL A 107 4.94 -0.01 11.29
C VAL A 107 4.23 -1.23 11.85
N GLY A 108 3.20 -1.69 11.17
CA GLY A 108 2.52 -2.95 11.42
C GLY A 108 3.12 -4.07 10.59
N LEU A 109 3.39 -5.22 11.19
CA LEU A 109 3.78 -6.44 10.48
C LEU A 109 2.72 -7.52 10.68
N THR A 110 2.42 -8.27 9.62
CA THR A 110 1.51 -9.40 9.66
C THR A 110 2.13 -10.59 8.95
N SER A 111 2.28 -11.70 9.67
CA SER A 111 2.73 -12.97 9.09
C SER A 111 1.56 -13.66 8.39
N THR A 112 1.76 -14.04 7.13
CA THR A 112 0.78 -14.83 6.37
C THR A 112 0.97 -16.34 6.54
N ALA A 113 2.01 -16.74 7.26
CA ALA A 113 2.40 -18.14 7.43
C ALA A 113 2.31 -18.58 8.90
N SER A 114 1.66 -19.69 9.17
CA SER A 114 1.46 -20.25 10.52
C SER A 114 2.75 -20.67 11.26
N GLY A 115 3.88 -20.68 10.57
CA GLY A 115 5.18 -21.08 11.15
C GLY A 115 6.00 -19.95 11.76
N LEU A 116 5.60 -18.69 11.57
CA LEU A 116 6.29 -17.53 12.10
C LEU A 116 5.30 -16.61 12.79
N THR A 117 5.59 -16.22 14.02
CA THR A 117 4.74 -15.35 14.85
C THR A 117 5.56 -14.24 15.50
N PHE A 118 4.89 -13.18 15.91
CA PHE A 118 5.46 -12.04 16.65
C PHE A 118 5.03 -12.12 18.10
N GLY A 119 5.92 -12.65 18.97
CA GLY A 119 5.59 -12.84 20.39
C GLY A 119 4.37 -13.74 20.62
N GLY A 120 4.07 -14.68 19.72
CA GLY A 120 2.92 -15.58 19.76
C GLY A 120 1.65 -15.06 19.08
N ALA A 121 1.67 -13.88 18.47
CA ALA A 121 0.59 -13.32 17.65
C ALA A 121 0.98 -13.32 16.16
N ASP A 122 -0.02 -13.30 15.28
CA ASP A 122 0.21 -13.24 13.84
C ASP A 122 0.64 -11.85 13.36
N SER A 123 0.50 -10.82 14.20
CA SER A 123 0.85 -9.44 13.89
C SER A 123 1.51 -8.73 15.07
N SER A 124 2.30 -7.72 14.77
CA SER A 124 2.91 -6.81 15.75
C SER A 124 3.06 -5.42 15.16
N THR A 125 3.13 -4.40 16.01
CA THR A 125 3.33 -3.01 15.61
C THR A 125 4.45 -2.39 16.41
N ALA A 126 5.36 -1.68 15.72
CA ALA A 126 6.44 -0.94 16.32
C ALA A 126 6.43 0.52 15.89
N ARG A 127 6.89 1.40 16.78
CA ARG A 127 6.95 2.83 16.50
C ARG A 127 8.17 3.17 15.68
N LEU A 128 7.93 3.80 14.52
CA LEU A 128 8.96 4.32 13.63
C LEU A 128 9.34 5.76 14.00
N GLY A 129 8.32 6.58 14.33
CA GLY A 129 8.50 7.97 14.72
C GLY A 129 8.27 8.97 13.59
N GLU A 130 9.19 9.90 13.40
CA GLU A 130 9.18 10.88 12.32
C GLU A 130 10.21 10.48 11.27
N LEU A 131 9.83 10.50 10.00
CA LEU A 131 10.71 10.26 8.85
C LEU A 131 10.58 11.38 7.83
N ALA A 132 11.69 12.08 7.59
CA ALA A 132 11.79 13.02 6.48
C ALA A 132 11.91 12.26 5.14
N PRO A 133 11.62 12.90 3.98
CA PRO A 133 11.89 12.33 2.67
C PRO A 133 13.32 11.84 2.52
N GLY A 134 13.50 10.58 2.08
CA GLY A 134 14.80 9.91 1.93
C GLY A 134 15.43 9.44 3.24
N GLU A 135 14.78 9.60 4.38
CA GLU A 135 15.25 9.12 5.67
C GLU A 135 14.89 7.65 5.87
N THR A 136 15.84 6.89 6.44
CA THR A 136 15.65 5.49 6.82
C THR A 136 15.68 5.36 8.34
N SER A 137 14.79 4.55 8.89
CA SER A 137 14.78 4.19 10.31
C SER A 137 14.55 2.70 10.50
N THR A 138 15.14 2.13 11.54
CA THR A 138 15.07 0.70 11.86
C THR A 138 14.05 0.46 12.96
N VAL A 139 13.15 -0.50 12.76
CA VAL A 139 12.26 -1.04 13.80
C VAL A 139 12.61 -2.49 14.09
N THR A 140 12.44 -2.90 15.35
CA THR A 140 12.78 -4.26 15.80
C THR A 140 11.57 -4.94 16.41
N TYR A 141 11.40 -6.22 16.08
CA TYR A 141 10.30 -7.07 16.56
C TYR A 141 10.85 -8.35 17.17
N ASP A 142 10.18 -8.85 18.19
CA ASP A 142 10.40 -10.20 18.68
C ASP A 142 9.68 -11.18 17.74
N VAL A 143 10.40 -12.17 17.24
CA VAL A 143 9.89 -13.17 16.31
C VAL A 143 10.11 -14.56 16.88
N THR A 144 9.15 -15.45 16.68
CA THR A 144 9.24 -16.86 17.06
C THR A 144 8.92 -17.73 15.87
N VAL A 145 9.78 -18.72 15.60
CA VAL A 145 9.57 -19.71 14.54
C VAL A 145 9.22 -21.05 15.20
N VAL A 146 8.07 -21.62 14.80
CA VAL A 146 7.55 -22.85 15.40
C VAL A 146 8.51 -24.02 15.12
N PRO A 147 8.75 -24.96 16.09
CA PRO A 147 9.53 -26.17 15.88
C PRO A 147 9.01 -26.98 14.65
N ASP A 148 9.90 -27.72 14.02
CA ASP A 148 9.60 -28.54 12.83
C ASP A 148 9.10 -27.74 11.61
N SER A 149 9.22 -26.42 11.63
CA SER A 149 8.90 -25.57 10.49
C SER A 149 9.91 -25.80 9.35
N PRO A 150 9.47 -25.78 8.08
CA PRO A 150 10.41 -25.92 6.97
C PRO A 150 11.34 -24.69 6.85
N VAL A 151 12.61 -24.93 6.53
CA VAL A 151 13.58 -23.88 6.18
C VAL A 151 13.19 -23.31 4.82
N ARG A 152 12.48 -22.21 4.81
CA ARG A 152 12.00 -21.51 3.61
C ARG A 152 11.80 -20.04 3.91
N GLU A 153 11.55 -19.28 2.88
CA GLU A 153 11.11 -17.90 3.01
C GLU A 153 9.69 -17.83 3.58
N TYR A 154 9.51 -16.96 4.56
CA TYR A 154 8.22 -16.63 5.16
C TYR A 154 7.84 -15.22 4.74
N ALA A 155 6.75 -15.09 4.00
CA ALA A 155 6.26 -13.80 3.55
C ALA A 155 5.59 -13.04 4.70
N ILE A 156 5.95 -11.78 4.84
CA ILE A 156 5.42 -10.84 5.80
C ILE A 156 4.86 -9.65 5.04
N ASN A 157 3.61 -9.27 5.36
CA ASN A 157 3.02 -8.02 4.91
C ASN A 157 3.32 -6.94 5.95
N ALA A 158 3.57 -5.73 5.47
CA ALA A 158 3.78 -4.57 6.32
C ALA A 158 2.85 -3.44 5.91
N ASP A 159 2.42 -2.66 6.89
CA ASP A 159 1.70 -1.41 6.72
C ASP A 159 2.38 -0.30 7.54
N VAL A 160 2.39 0.91 7.01
CA VAL A 160 2.88 2.09 7.73
C VAL A 160 1.74 3.07 7.92
N ARG A 161 1.37 3.31 9.19
CA ARG A 161 0.41 4.34 9.57
C ARG A 161 1.14 5.57 10.03
N PHE A 162 0.76 6.72 9.55
CA PHE A 162 1.41 7.98 9.85
C PHE A 162 0.44 9.16 9.79
N GLU A 163 0.87 10.32 10.29
CA GLU A 163 0.18 11.58 10.08
C GLU A 163 0.95 12.40 9.02
N ASP A 164 0.22 12.98 8.08
CA ASP A 164 0.78 13.93 7.10
C ASP A 164 1.07 15.31 7.76
N PRO A 165 1.69 16.27 7.04
CA PRO A 165 1.97 17.60 7.58
C PRO A 165 0.72 18.38 8.06
N GLU A 166 -0.46 18.04 7.54
CA GLU A 166 -1.74 18.62 7.94
C GLU A 166 -2.33 17.92 9.18
N GLY A 167 -1.68 16.86 9.69
CA GLY A 167 -2.14 16.08 10.84
C GLY A 167 -3.25 15.08 10.49
N ILE A 168 -3.39 14.74 9.21
CA ILE A 168 -4.35 13.74 8.75
C ILE A 168 -3.70 12.36 8.80
N SER A 169 -4.38 11.38 9.42
CA SER A 169 -3.89 10.00 9.45
C SER A 169 -4.00 9.36 8.07
N ARG A 170 -2.90 8.73 7.65
CA ARG A 170 -2.73 8.01 6.39
C ARG A 170 -2.21 6.60 6.67
N THR A 171 -2.38 5.72 5.70
CA THR A 171 -1.79 4.37 5.73
C THR A 171 -1.22 4.04 4.35
N ASP A 172 -0.04 3.44 4.34
CA ASP A 172 0.60 2.81 3.18
C ASP A 172 0.61 1.30 3.44
N GLU A 173 -0.14 0.51 2.64
CA GLU A 173 -0.47 -0.89 2.94
C GLU A 173 0.24 -1.90 2.03
N ASP A 174 0.83 -1.48 0.92
CA ASP A 174 1.31 -2.39 -0.12
C ASP A 174 2.78 -2.83 0.06
N LEU A 175 3.23 -2.95 1.31
CA LEU A 175 4.59 -3.37 1.63
C LEU A 175 4.63 -4.88 1.92
N SER A 176 5.61 -5.57 1.36
CA SER A 176 5.84 -6.98 1.66
C SER A 176 7.33 -7.34 1.53
N PHE A 177 7.77 -8.29 2.36
CA PHE A 177 9.14 -8.81 2.33
C PHE A 177 9.18 -10.25 2.83
N GLY A 178 10.32 -10.92 2.59
CA GLY A 178 10.55 -12.28 3.03
C GLY A 178 11.55 -12.38 4.17
N VAL A 179 11.31 -13.31 5.08
CA VAL A 179 12.23 -13.66 6.17
C VAL A 179 12.69 -15.10 6.02
N PHE A 180 13.99 -15.32 6.07
CA PHE A 180 14.60 -16.66 6.05
C PHE A 180 15.13 -17.01 7.45
N PRO A 181 14.46 -17.90 8.21
CA PRO A 181 14.98 -18.36 9.50
C PRO A 181 16.14 -19.33 9.32
N GLN A 182 17.03 -19.34 10.29
CA GLN A 182 18.11 -20.31 10.37
C GLN A 182 17.55 -21.71 10.74
N ALA A 183 18.24 -22.77 10.28
CA ALA A 183 17.89 -24.13 10.64
C ALA A 183 18.02 -24.35 12.16
N GLU A 184 17.21 -25.26 12.70
CA GLU A 184 17.31 -25.72 14.08
C GLU A 184 18.71 -26.28 14.35
N GLN A 185 19.32 -25.90 15.47
CA GLN A 185 20.61 -26.45 15.92
C GLN A 185 20.36 -27.66 16.81
N GLU A 186 20.83 -28.81 16.35
CA GLU A 186 20.78 -30.05 17.13
C GLU A 186 22.14 -30.30 17.80
N PHE A 187 22.13 -30.39 19.13
CA PHE A 187 23.32 -30.71 19.92
C PHE A 187 23.26 -32.16 20.38
N THR A 188 24.25 -32.98 19.99
CA THR A 188 24.39 -34.34 20.45
C THR A 188 25.57 -34.39 21.43
N ILE A 189 25.34 -34.97 22.63
CA ILE A 189 26.41 -35.24 23.57
C ILE A 189 26.93 -36.63 23.30
N ASP A 190 28.07 -36.78 22.67
CA ASP A 190 28.63 -38.06 22.24
C ASP A 190 29.37 -38.79 23.39
N ASP A 191 29.90 -38.09 24.39
CA ASP A 191 30.67 -38.68 25.47
C ASP A 191 30.55 -37.89 26.79
N VAL A 192 30.22 -38.59 27.87
CA VAL A 192 30.22 -38.07 29.22
C VAL A 192 31.16 -38.89 30.06
N SER A 193 32.36 -38.36 30.36
CA SER A 193 33.25 -39.00 31.34
C SER A 193 33.14 -38.34 32.69
N SER A 194 32.82 -39.09 33.74
CA SER A 194 32.84 -38.61 35.14
C SER A 194 33.98 -39.33 35.93
N ASP A 195 34.93 -38.59 36.44
CA ASP A 195 35.98 -39.08 37.34
C ASP A 195 35.54 -38.77 38.80
N LEU A 196 34.71 -39.65 39.34
CA LEU A 196 34.30 -39.62 40.73
C LEU A 196 35.33 -40.32 41.59
N ARG A 197 36.19 -39.59 42.30
CA ARG A 197 37.03 -40.12 43.40
C ARG A 197 36.35 -40.01 44.73
N VAL A 198 36.21 -41.13 45.41
CA VAL A 198 35.78 -41.23 46.82
C VAL A 198 36.97 -41.01 47.72
#